data_ab7c67e755d8903381107b9317c0c941
#
_entry.id   ab7c67e755d8903381107b9317c0c941
#
_cell.length_a   1.000
_cell.length_b   1.000
_cell.length_c   1.000
_cell.angle_alpha   90.00
_cell.angle_beta   90.00
_cell.angle_gamma   90.00
#
_symmetry.space_group_name_H-M   'P 1'
#
loop_
_entity.id
_entity.type
_entity.pdbx_description
1 polymer ?
#
loop_
_entity_poly.entity_id
_entity_poly.type
_entity_poly.pdbx_seq_one_letter_code
_entity_poly.pdbx_strand_id
1 'polypeptide(L)'
;MGLEACLFDLDGVLVDTAKYHYLAWKQLANTLGLDFTEKENEQLKGISRVESLRKILNWAGMEMPQEKQDELASLKNGWYVEMISGMTQNEVLPGALKLLDELKANHIKIGLGSASKNAKLILDNTGLKPYFDALVDGNIVSKSKPDPEVFLRGAELLGVSPEYCVVFEDASAGVEAAIKGNMKAIGIGNEEELGEAQLVVEDLTAIDLRTIQNLF
;
A
#
# COMPACT_ATOMS: atom_id res chain seq x y z
N MET A 1 15.52 -2.32 -23.78
CA MET A 1 14.27 -2.71 -23.09
C MET A 1 14.18 -1.83 -21.88
N GLY A 2 13.05 -1.24 -21.60
CA GLY A 2 12.87 -0.21 -20.58
C GLY A 2 11.56 -0.44 -19.83
N LEU A 3 11.04 0.58 -19.18
CA LEU A 3 9.79 0.56 -18.41
C LEU A 3 8.60 0.06 -19.25
N GLU A 4 7.88 -0.96 -18.76
CA GLU A 4 6.66 -1.49 -19.37
C GLU A 4 5.46 -1.39 -18.42
N ALA A 5 5.67 -1.41 -17.10
CA ALA A 5 4.60 -1.31 -16.11
C ALA A 5 5.01 -0.54 -14.85
N CYS A 6 4.02 0.13 -14.26
CA CYS A 6 4.10 0.72 -12.92
C CYS A 6 3.11 0.02 -11.99
N LEU A 7 3.58 -0.44 -10.85
CA LEU A 7 2.78 -1.04 -9.79
C LEU A 7 2.73 -0.08 -8.60
N PHE A 8 1.55 0.20 -8.10
CA PHE A 8 1.37 1.13 -7.01
C PHE A 8 0.88 0.42 -5.75
N ASP A 9 1.45 0.72 -4.60
CA ASP A 9 0.69 0.57 -3.37
C ASP A 9 -0.46 1.59 -3.35
N LEU A 10 -1.38 1.42 -2.42
CA LEU A 10 -2.57 2.25 -2.31
C LEU A 10 -2.44 3.30 -1.22
N ASP A 11 -2.25 2.81 0.01
CA ASP A 11 -2.34 3.58 1.25
C ASP A 11 -1.04 4.38 1.45
N GLY A 12 -1.10 5.71 1.45
CA GLY A 12 0.09 6.56 1.56
C GLY A 12 0.83 6.84 0.24
N VAL A 13 0.43 6.17 -0.86
CA VAL A 13 0.97 6.41 -2.21
C VAL A 13 -0.05 7.12 -3.10
N LEU A 14 -1.25 6.55 -3.23
CA LEU A 14 -2.30 7.09 -4.10
C LEU A 14 -3.38 7.83 -3.32
N VAL A 15 -3.61 7.43 -2.07
CA VAL A 15 -4.68 7.97 -1.21
C VAL A 15 -4.22 8.17 0.22
N ASP A 16 -4.76 9.19 0.89
CA ASP A 16 -4.53 9.45 2.32
C ASP A 16 -5.51 8.62 3.17
N THR A 17 -5.14 7.39 3.47
CA THR A 17 -5.88 6.50 4.37
C THR A 17 -5.20 6.29 5.72
N ALA A 18 -3.98 6.79 5.90
CA ALA A 18 -3.19 6.61 7.13
C ALA A 18 -3.96 7.06 8.38
N LYS A 19 -4.68 8.19 8.29
CA LYS A 19 -5.54 8.72 9.35
C LYS A 19 -6.66 7.74 9.76
N TYR A 20 -7.29 7.07 8.81
CA TYR A 20 -8.37 6.10 9.09
C TYR A 20 -7.83 4.82 9.70
N HIS A 21 -6.67 4.35 9.22
CA HIS A 21 -5.97 3.21 9.83
C HIS A 21 -5.58 3.51 11.27
N TYR A 22 -4.97 4.67 11.53
CA TYR A 22 -4.59 5.11 12.87
C TYR A 22 -5.80 5.17 13.82
N LEU A 23 -6.87 5.86 13.41
CA LEU A 23 -8.07 6.00 14.24
C LEU A 23 -8.70 4.64 14.59
N ALA A 24 -8.83 3.74 13.62
CA ALA A 24 -9.41 2.43 13.84
C ALA A 24 -8.52 1.52 14.72
N TRP A 25 -7.18 1.56 14.53
CA TRP A 25 -6.25 0.83 15.39
C TRP A 25 -6.17 1.43 16.79
N LYS A 26 -6.15 2.75 16.93
CA LYS A 26 -6.18 3.43 18.23
C LYS A 26 -7.44 3.08 19.01
N GLN A 27 -8.58 3.08 18.35
CA GLN A 27 -9.84 2.68 18.97
C GLN A 27 -9.77 1.23 19.50
N LEU A 28 -9.21 0.29 18.71
CA LEU A 28 -9.04 -1.09 19.17
C LEU A 28 -8.03 -1.19 20.31
N ALA A 29 -6.86 -0.57 20.19
CA ALA A 29 -5.81 -0.59 21.20
C ALA A 29 -6.30 -0.05 22.55
N ASN A 30 -7.09 1.03 22.54
CA ASN A 30 -7.71 1.57 23.74
C ASN A 30 -8.62 0.55 24.45
N THR A 31 -9.36 -0.30 23.71
CA THR A 31 -10.17 -1.37 24.32
C THR A 31 -9.31 -2.46 24.98
N LEU A 32 -8.04 -2.56 24.59
CA LEU A 32 -7.04 -3.47 25.16
C LEU A 32 -6.20 -2.82 26.27
N GLY A 33 -6.45 -1.55 26.59
CA GLY A 33 -5.69 -0.80 27.60
C GLY A 33 -4.31 -0.36 27.13
N LEU A 34 -4.03 -0.37 25.81
CA LEU A 34 -2.78 0.07 25.22
C LEU A 34 -2.91 1.53 24.74
N ASP A 35 -1.97 2.38 25.13
CA ASP A 35 -1.80 3.71 24.53
C ASP A 35 -1.11 3.56 23.17
N PHE A 36 -1.87 3.76 22.10
CA PHE A 36 -1.44 3.57 20.72
C PHE A 36 -1.22 4.94 20.07
N THR A 37 0.02 5.19 19.66
CA THR A 37 0.45 6.46 19.08
C THR A 37 0.66 6.35 17.56
N GLU A 38 0.92 7.49 16.91
CA GLU A 38 1.28 7.53 15.50
C GLU A 38 2.58 6.75 15.21
N LYS A 39 3.52 6.74 16.18
CA LYS A 39 4.78 6.00 16.04
C LYS A 39 4.57 4.48 15.95
N GLU A 40 3.64 3.93 16.72
CA GLU A 40 3.25 2.52 16.59
C GLU A 40 2.53 2.29 15.25
N ASN A 41 1.70 3.26 14.82
CA ASN A 41 0.97 3.15 13.55
C ASN A 41 1.92 3.09 12.34
N GLU A 42 3.00 3.88 12.33
CA GLU A 42 4.02 3.82 11.26
C GLU A 42 4.60 2.41 11.10
N GLN A 43 4.78 1.66 12.19
CA GLN A 43 5.29 0.29 12.16
C GLN A 43 4.28 -0.73 11.60
N LEU A 44 3.05 -0.32 11.34
CA LEU A 44 1.98 -1.16 10.77
C LEU A 44 1.77 -0.90 9.28
N LYS A 45 2.48 0.06 8.69
CA LYS A 45 2.39 0.33 7.25
C LYS A 45 2.85 -0.86 6.40
N GLY A 46 2.19 -1.07 5.29
CA GLY A 46 2.55 -2.09 4.31
C GLY A 46 2.25 -3.55 4.71
N ILE A 47 1.88 -3.82 5.96
CA ILE A 47 1.60 -5.18 6.45
C ILE A 47 0.09 -5.47 6.54
N SER A 48 -0.24 -6.77 6.59
CA SER A 48 -1.64 -7.21 6.66
C SER A 48 -2.30 -6.86 7.99
N ARG A 49 -3.65 -6.77 7.98
CA ARG A 49 -4.46 -6.57 9.19
C ARG A 49 -4.17 -7.59 10.28
N VAL A 50 -3.95 -8.86 9.91
CA VAL A 50 -3.67 -9.94 10.87
C VAL A 50 -2.32 -9.72 11.54
N GLU A 51 -1.30 -9.36 10.77
CA GLU A 51 0.04 -9.06 11.31
C GLU A 51 0.04 -7.79 12.15
N SER A 52 -0.68 -6.75 11.73
CA SER A 52 -0.87 -5.53 12.53
C SER A 52 -1.48 -5.84 13.89
N LEU A 53 -2.56 -6.64 13.93
CA LEU A 53 -3.17 -7.06 15.19
C LEU A 53 -2.20 -7.84 16.07
N ARG A 54 -1.42 -8.78 15.50
CA ARG A 54 -0.42 -9.54 16.25
C ARG A 54 0.63 -8.63 16.88
N LYS A 55 1.11 -7.62 16.14
CA LYS A 55 2.03 -6.62 16.70
C LYS A 55 1.40 -5.86 17.87
N ILE A 56 0.16 -5.37 17.72
CA ILE A 56 -0.55 -4.66 18.78
C ILE A 56 -0.73 -5.53 20.02
N LEU A 57 -1.13 -6.80 19.86
CA LEU A 57 -1.26 -7.74 20.99
C LEU A 57 0.09 -8.00 21.67
N ASN A 58 1.18 -8.14 20.91
CA ASN A 58 2.53 -8.28 21.46
C ASN A 58 2.94 -7.05 22.27
N TRP A 59 2.68 -5.83 21.78
CA TRP A 59 2.95 -4.60 22.53
C TRP A 59 2.12 -4.49 23.81
N ALA A 60 0.89 -5.00 23.80
CA ALA A 60 0.03 -5.08 24.97
C ALA A 60 0.38 -6.23 25.92
N GLY A 61 1.36 -7.11 25.57
CA GLY A 61 1.70 -8.30 26.34
C GLY A 61 0.57 -9.32 26.41
N MET A 62 -0.30 -9.39 25.39
CA MET A 62 -1.50 -10.21 25.37
C MET A 62 -1.37 -11.37 24.41
N GLU A 63 -1.70 -12.57 24.87
CA GLU A 63 -1.92 -13.75 24.05
C GLU A 63 -3.41 -14.06 23.97
N MET A 64 -3.92 -14.29 22.77
CA MET A 64 -5.35 -14.58 22.55
C MET A 64 -5.52 -15.74 21.57
N PRO A 65 -6.57 -16.57 21.76
CA PRO A 65 -6.97 -17.60 20.78
C PRO A 65 -7.23 -16.98 19.42
N GLN A 66 -7.01 -17.73 18.34
CA GLN A 66 -7.19 -17.25 16.96
C GLN A 66 -8.61 -16.70 16.73
N GLU A 67 -9.63 -17.37 17.24
CA GLU A 67 -11.04 -16.92 17.14
C GLU A 67 -11.21 -15.49 17.67
N LYS A 68 -10.59 -15.17 18.82
CA LYS A 68 -10.65 -13.83 19.40
C LYS A 68 -9.87 -12.80 18.58
N GLN A 69 -8.73 -13.20 18.03
CA GLN A 69 -7.99 -12.35 17.11
C GLN A 69 -8.82 -12.02 15.86
N ASP A 70 -9.53 -13.00 15.30
CA ASP A 70 -10.39 -12.82 14.13
C ASP A 70 -11.57 -11.88 14.43
N GLU A 71 -12.19 -11.99 15.62
CA GLU A 71 -13.22 -11.05 16.09
C GLU A 71 -12.68 -9.61 16.17
N LEU A 72 -11.53 -9.40 16.80
CA LEU A 72 -10.93 -8.08 16.97
C LEU A 72 -10.52 -7.48 15.63
N ALA A 73 -9.94 -8.29 14.73
CA ALA A 73 -9.58 -7.85 13.38
C ALA A 73 -10.83 -7.45 12.57
N SER A 74 -11.94 -8.19 12.73
CA SER A 74 -13.23 -7.90 12.10
C SER A 74 -13.86 -6.62 12.65
N LEU A 75 -13.82 -6.45 13.97
CA LEU A 75 -14.33 -5.25 14.65
C LEU A 75 -13.60 -3.98 14.18
N LYS A 76 -12.24 -4.00 14.20
CA LYS A 76 -11.43 -2.90 13.66
C LYS A 76 -11.76 -2.62 12.20
N ASN A 77 -11.94 -3.67 11.41
CA ASN A 77 -12.28 -3.48 10.01
C ASN A 77 -13.65 -2.83 9.81
N GLY A 78 -14.63 -3.16 10.63
CA GLY A 78 -15.96 -2.52 10.60
C GLY A 78 -15.85 -1.00 10.75
N TRP A 79 -15.13 -0.52 11.76
CA TRP A 79 -14.88 0.91 11.97
C TRP A 79 -14.12 1.55 10.81
N TYR A 80 -13.10 0.86 10.30
CA TYR A 80 -12.32 1.35 9.16
C TYR A 80 -13.19 1.49 7.90
N VAL A 81 -14.02 0.47 7.59
CA VAL A 81 -14.92 0.50 6.42
C VAL A 81 -15.94 1.63 6.55
N GLU A 82 -16.49 1.87 7.74
CA GLU A 82 -17.39 2.99 7.98
C GLU A 82 -16.73 4.33 7.62
N MET A 83 -15.47 4.55 8.08
CA MET A 83 -14.72 5.77 7.78
C MET A 83 -14.42 5.92 6.28
N ILE A 84 -13.89 4.86 5.63
CA ILE A 84 -13.51 4.94 4.21
C ILE A 84 -14.70 4.95 3.25
N SER A 85 -15.90 4.56 3.71
CA SER A 85 -17.13 4.65 2.90
C SER A 85 -17.50 6.09 2.55
N GLY A 86 -17.01 7.07 3.31
CA GLY A 86 -17.18 8.50 3.04
C GLY A 86 -16.05 9.11 2.19
N MET A 87 -15.06 8.33 1.78
CA MET A 87 -13.96 8.84 0.93
C MET A 87 -14.47 9.32 -0.43
N THR A 88 -13.78 10.30 -0.96
CA THR A 88 -14.04 10.90 -2.27
C THR A 88 -12.70 11.13 -2.97
N GLN A 89 -12.72 11.74 -4.14
CA GLN A 89 -11.51 12.13 -4.86
C GLN A 89 -10.62 13.11 -4.07
N ASN A 90 -11.14 13.76 -3.03
CA ASN A 90 -10.36 14.68 -2.19
C ASN A 90 -9.28 13.99 -1.35
N GLU A 91 -9.38 12.69 -1.15
CA GLU A 91 -8.36 11.87 -0.47
C GLU A 91 -7.28 11.33 -1.41
N VAL A 92 -7.36 11.63 -2.72
CA VAL A 92 -6.29 11.29 -3.67
C VAL A 92 -5.09 12.21 -3.41
N LEU A 93 -3.93 11.59 -3.23
CA LEU A 93 -2.69 12.30 -2.90
C LEU A 93 -2.19 13.16 -4.07
N PRO A 94 -1.47 14.26 -3.76
CA PRO A 94 -0.92 15.15 -4.78
C PRO A 94 -0.05 14.40 -5.81
N GLY A 95 -0.22 14.75 -7.07
CA GLY A 95 0.54 14.14 -8.17
C GLY A 95 -0.01 12.81 -8.71
N ALA A 96 -0.80 12.06 -7.91
CA ALA A 96 -1.27 10.72 -8.28
C ALA A 96 -2.05 10.71 -9.61
N LEU A 97 -3.09 11.53 -9.73
CA LEU A 97 -3.88 11.60 -10.97
C LEU A 97 -3.03 12.01 -12.18
N LYS A 98 -2.18 13.02 -12.01
CA LYS A 98 -1.30 13.51 -13.08
C LYS A 98 -0.38 12.40 -13.59
N LEU A 99 0.25 11.65 -12.67
CA LEU A 99 1.14 10.54 -13.02
C LEU A 99 0.36 9.40 -13.70
N LEU A 100 -0.79 9.01 -13.16
CA LEU A 100 -1.63 7.97 -13.76
C LEU A 100 -2.10 8.33 -15.18
N ASP A 101 -2.48 9.59 -15.42
CA ASP A 101 -2.83 10.09 -16.75
C ASP A 101 -1.63 10.04 -17.70
N GLU A 102 -0.45 10.45 -17.25
CA GLU A 102 0.78 10.43 -18.05
C GLU A 102 1.18 9.00 -18.43
N LEU A 103 1.12 8.04 -17.50
CA LEU A 103 1.38 6.63 -17.75
C LEU A 103 0.41 6.07 -18.80
N LYS A 104 -0.88 6.32 -18.65
CA LYS A 104 -1.91 5.88 -19.62
C LYS A 104 -1.68 6.46 -21.02
N ALA A 105 -1.40 7.76 -21.10
CA ALA A 105 -1.14 8.44 -22.37
C ALA A 105 0.07 7.86 -23.12
N ASN A 106 1.02 7.26 -22.37
CA ASN A 106 2.22 6.64 -22.92
C ASN A 106 2.13 5.10 -22.98
N HIS A 107 0.94 4.52 -22.80
CA HIS A 107 0.69 3.08 -22.89
C HIS A 107 1.51 2.23 -21.90
N ILE A 108 1.93 2.80 -20.78
CA ILE A 108 2.54 2.06 -19.67
C ILE A 108 1.42 1.38 -18.89
N LYS A 109 1.55 0.08 -18.66
CA LYS A 109 0.57 -0.69 -17.89
C LYS A 109 0.58 -0.28 -16.42
N ILE A 110 -0.59 -0.24 -15.81
CA ILE A 110 -0.76 0.22 -14.42
C ILE A 110 -1.39 -0.90 -13.59
N GLY A 111 -0.71 -1.31 -12.52
CA GLY A 111 -1.20 -2.28 -11.57
C GLY A 111 -1.28 -1.74 -10.15
N LEU A 112 -2.22 -2.27 -9.37
CA LEU A 112 -2.26 -2.07 -7.93
C LEU A 112 -1.69 -3.30 -7.22
N GLY A 113 -0.86 -3.07 -6.17
CA GLY A 113 -0.33 -4.11 -5.29
C GLY A 113 -0.48 -3.71 -3.81
N SER A 114 -1.67 -3.88 -3.24
CA SER A 114 -2.00 -3.43 -1.88
C SER A 114 -2.21 -4.59 -0.91
N ALA A 115 -1.79 -4.42 0.35
CA ALA A 115 -2.10 -5.33 1.45
C ALA A 115 -3.55 -5.18 1.96
N SER A 116 -4.25 -4.11 1.58
CA SER A 116 -5.61 -3.80 2.02
C SER A 116 -6.64 -4.72 1.36
N LYS A 117 -7.49 -5.36 2.17
CA LYS A 117 -8.66 -6.09 1.68
C LYS A 117 -9.80 -5.17 1.21
N ASN A 118 -9.69 -3.88 1.47
CA ASN A 118 -10.69 -2.88 1.11
C ASN A 118 -10.24 -2.00 -0.09
N ALA A 119 -9.15 -2.35 -0.76
CA ALA A 119 -8.57 -1.56 -1.85
C ALA A 119 -9.59 -1.23 -2.95
N LYS A 120 -10.41 -2.22 -3.34
CA LYS A 120 -11.44 -2.03 -4.38
C LYS A 120 -12.47 -0.97 -3.99
N LEU A 121 -12.94 -0.97 -2.73
CA LEU A 121 -13.88 0.03 -2.22
C LEU A 121 -13.27 1.46 -2.27
N ILE A 122 -12.01 1.58 -1.87
CA ILE A 122 -11.29 2.85 -1.89
C ILE A 122 -11.15 3.36 -3.34
N LEU A 123 -10.72 2.50 -4.26
CA LEU A 123 -10.59 2.86 -5.68
C LEU A 123 -11.92 3.26 -6.32
N ASP A 124 -13.01 2.58 -5.95
CA ASP A 124 -14.36 2.90 -6.44
C ASP A 124 -14.79 4.29 -5.90
N ASN A 125 -14.61 4.57 -4.61
CA ASN A 125 -15.00 5.82 -3.96
C ASN A 125 -14.18 7.02 -4.42
N THR A 126 -12.88 6.83 -4.69
CA THR A 126 -11.96 7.89 -5.13
C THR A 126 -11.95 8.10 -6.65
N GLY A 127 -12.63 7.23 -7.41
CA GLY A 127 -12.66 7.30 -8.87
C GLY A 127 -11.37 6.83 -9.55
N LEU A 128 -10.44 6.19 -8.80
CA LEU A 128 -9.15 5.75 -9.34
C LEU A 128 -9.22 4.43 -10.11
N LYS A 129 -10.24 3.61 -9.89
CA LYS A 129 -10.33 2.25 -10.46
C LYS A 129 -10.13 2.17 -11.98
N PRO A 130 -10.64 3.12 -12.83
CA PRO A 130 -10.48 3.05 -14.28
C PRO A 130 -9.04 3.18 -14.79
N TYR A 131 -8.10 3.59 -13.92
CA TYR A 131 -6.68 3.70 -14.27
C TYR A 131 -5.97 2.35 -14.32
N PHE A 132 -6.44 1.35 -13.58
CA PHE A 132 -5.72 0.11 -13.35
C PHE A 132 -6.07 -0.98 -14.36
N ASP A 133 -5.04 -1.58 -14.95
CA ASP A 133 -5.13 -2.75 -15.83
C ASP A 133 -5.12 -4.06 -15.02
N ALA A 134 -4.53 -4.05 -13.80
CA ALA A 134 -4.53 -5.16 -12.86
C ALA A 134 -4.71 -4.69 -11.42
N LEU A 135 -5.46 -5.45 -10.62
CA LEU A 135 -5.69 -5.19 -9.20
C LEU A 135 -5.33 -6.43 -8.38
N VAL A 136 -4.32 -6.29 -7.52
CA VAL A 136 -3.95 -7.29 -6.52
C VAL A 136 -4.13 -6.68 -5.14
N ASP A 137 -5.01 -7.25 -4.34
CA ASP A 137 -5.34 -6.79 -3.00
C ASP A 137 -5.14 -7.89 -1.95
N GLY A 138 -5.32 -7.56 -0.67
CA GLY A 138 -5.17 -8.49 0.44
C GLY A 138 -6.17 -9.67 0.47
N ASN A 139 -7.08 -9.78 -0.50
CA ASN A 139 -7.96 -10.95 -0.66
C ASN A 139 -7.36 -11.98 -1.63
N ILE A 140 -6.41 -11.57 -2.48
CA ILE A 140 -5.84 -12.39 -3.56
C ILE A 140 -4.53 -13.06 -3.10
N VAL A 141 -3.75 -12.38 -2.26
CA VAL A 141 -2.44 -12.85 -1.80
C VAL A 141 -2.52 -13.64 -0.50
N SER A 142 -1.60 -14.58 -0.34
CA SER A 142 -1.46 -15.40 0.86
C SER A 142 -0.42 -14.87 1.83
N LYS A 143 0.54 -14.10 1.36
CA LYS A 143 1.63 -13.54 2.13
C LYS A 143 1.63 -12.02 2.05
N SER A 144 2.02 -11.40 3.16
CA SER A 144 2.15 -9.95 3.27
C SER A 144 3.56 -9.48 2.90
N LYS A 145 3.70 -8.23 2.49
CA LYS A 145 5.00 -7.55 2.41
C LYS A 145 5.77 -7.76 3.73
N PRO A 146 7.06 -8.07 3.70
CA PRO A 146 8.00 -7.95 2.58
C PRO A 146 8.11 -9.18 1.66
N ASP A 147 7.13 -10.10 1.63
CA ASP A 147 7.07 -11.12 0.59
C ASP A 147 6.66 -10.45 -0.74
N PRO A 148 7.32 -10.80 -1.87
CA PRO A 148 7.08 -10.15 -3.16
C PRO A 148 5.75 -10.57 -3.84
N GLU A 149 4.97 -11.48 -3.26
CA GLU A 149 3.80 -12.12 -3.89
C GLU A 149 2.84 -11.09 -4.52
N VAL A 150 2.56 -9.99 -3.81
CA VAL A 150 1.59 -8.98 -4.26
C VAL A 150 2.02 -8.29 -5.56
N PHE A 151 3.30 -7.97 -5.69
CA PHE A 151 3.83 -7.31 -6.87
C PHE A 151 4.12 -8.28 -8.00
N LEU A 152 4.65 -9.48 -7.70
CA LEU A 152 4.84 -10.53 -8.69
C LEU A 152 3.51 -10.94 -9.33
N ARG A 153 2.46 -11.04 -8.54
CA ARG A 153 1.12 -11.31 -9.03
C ARG A 153 0.58 -10.19 -9.91
N GLY A 154 0.88 -8.93 -9.54
CA GLY A 154 0.55 -7.76 -10.36
C GLY A 154 1.23 -7.80 -11.72
N ALA A 155 2.53 -8.05 -11.76
CA ALA A 155 3.30 -8.18 -13.00
C ALA A 155 2.79 -9.34 -13.88
N GLU A 156 2.48 -10.50 -13.28
CA GLU A 156 1.88 -11.64 -13.97
C GLU A 156 0.56 -11.27 -14.64
N LEU A 157 -0.36 -10.60 -13.92
CA LEU A 157 -1.65 -10.18 -14.45
C LEU A 157 -1.51 -9.13 -15.56
N LEU A 158 -0.49 -8.28 -15.49
CA LEU A 158 -0.15 -7.32 -16.55
C LEU A 158 0.55 -7.98 -17.74
N GLY A 159 1.06 -9.21 -17.60
CA GLY A 159 1.86 -9.89 -18.62
C GLY A 159 3.19 -9.18 -18.88
N VAL A 160 3.85 -8.68 -17.82
CA VAL A 160 5.13 -7.98 -17.87
C VAL A 160 6.14 -8.69 -16.99
N SER A 161 7.39 -8.82 -17.46
CA SER A 161 8.46 -9.37 -16.62
C SER A 161 8.81 -8.38 -15.50
N PRO A 162 9.07 -8.87 -14.26
CA PRO A 162 9.33 -8.03 -13.09
C PRO A 162 10.44 -6.99 -13.32
N GLU A 163 11.49 -7.34 -14.04
CA GLU A 163 12.63 -6.47 -14.34
C GLU A 163 12.28 -5.21 -15.17
N TYR A 164 11.09 -5.17 -15.80
CA TYR A 164 10.55 -4.01 -16.53
C TYR A 164 9.44 -3.28 -15.75
N CYS A 165 9.28 -3.62 -14.49
CA CYS A 165 8.32 -3.02 -13.58
C CYS A 165 9.00 -2.04 -12.61
N VAL A 166 8.27 -0.96 -12.27
CA VAL A 166 8.60 -0.05 -11.16
C VAL A 166 7.47 -0.11 -10.15
N VAL A 167 7.80 -0.23 -8.87
CA VAL A 167 6.87 -0.19 -7.75
C VAL A 167 6.95 1.16 -7.06
N PHE A 168 5.82 1.76 -6.71
CA PHE A 168 5.70 2.95 -5.87
C PHE A 168 5.19 2.55 -4.51
N GLU A 169 5.92 2.93 -3.45
CA GLU A 169 5.70 2.46 -2.09
C GLU A 169 6.06 3.49 -1.02
N ASP A 170 5.27 3.55 0.06
CA ASP A 170 5.53 4.43 1.21
C ASP A 170 6.08 3.68 2.44
N ALA A 171 6.23 2.36 2.36
CA ALA A 171 6.67 1.51 3.45
C ALA A 171 7.93 0.70 3.09
N SER A 172 8.87 0.58 4.04
CA SER A 172 10.09 -0.21 3.88
C SER A 172 9.81 -1.67 3.51
N ALA A 173 8.78 -2.28 4.11
CA ALA A 173 8.38 -3.65 3.79
C ALA A 173 7.94 -3.81 2.32
N GLY A 174 7.34 -2.78 1.71
CA GLY A 174 6.95 -2.83 0.31
C GLY A 174 8.12 -2.56 -0.63
N VAL A 175 9.03 -1.66 -0.27
CA VAL A 175 10.29 -1.47 -1.00
C VAL A 175 11.09 -2.78 -1.03
N GLU A 176 11.24 -3.44 0.12
CA GLU A 176 11.88 -4.76 0.22
C GLU A 176 11.17 -5.82 -0.64
N ALA A 177 9.83 -5.83 -0.66
CA ALA A 177 9.05 -6.74 -1.50
C ALA A 177 9.30 -6.50 -3.00
N ALA A 178 9.38 -5.25 -3.45
CA ALA A 178 9.69 -4.90 -4.83
C ALA A 178 11.09 -5.40 -5.23
N ILE A 179 12.10 -5.14 -4.41
CA ILE A 179 13.48 -5.56 -4.64
C ILE A 179 13.58 -7.08 -4.68
N LYS A 180 12.97 -7.79 -3.72
CA LYS A 180 12.90 -9.27 -3.72
C LYS A 180 12.19 -9.83 -4.95
N GLY A 181 11.23 -9.07 -5.49
CA GLY A 181 10.52 -9.39 -6.73
C GLY A 181 11.31 -9.07 -8.00
N ASN A 182 12.57 -8.64 -7.90
CA ASN A 182 13.40 -8.19 -9.04
C ASN A 182 12.78 -7.01 -9.81
N MET A 183 12.09 -6.12 -9.09
CA MET A 183 11.51 -4.88 -9.61
C MET A 183 12.30 -3.66 -9.14
N LYS A 184 12.22 -2.56 -9.86
CA LYS A 184 12.68 -1.26 -9.37
C LYS A 184 11.69 -0.73 -8.35
N ALA A 185 12.17 0.05 -7.37
CA ALA A 185 11.31 0.68 -6.37
C ALA A 185 11.55 2.20 -6.34
N ILE A 186 10.45 2.95 -6.25
CA ILE A 186 10.43 4.38 -5.93
C ILE A 186 9.72 4.52 -4.59
N GLY A 187 10.47 5.02 -3.60
CA GLY A 187 9.95 5.33 -2.27
C GLY A 187 9.22 6.66 -2.26
N ILE A 188 8.04 6.71 -1.63
CA ILE A 188 7.26 7.94 -1.45
C ILE A 188 7.29 8.29 0.03
N GLY A 189 8.03 9.34 0.41
CA GLY A 189 8.19 9.78 1.78
C GLY A 189 9.63 10.03 2.19
N ASN A 190 10.04 9.48 3.34
CA ASN A 190 11.32 9.76 3.98
C ASN A 190 12.44 8.84 3.48
N GLU A 191 13.55 9.43 3.02
CA GLU A 191 14.74 8.69 2.56
C GLU A 191 15.39 7.86 3.68
N GLU A 192 15.33 8.29 4.94
CA GLU A 192 15.89 7.51 6.06
C GLU A 192 15.20 6.16 6.24
N GLU A 193 13.91 6.06 5.87
CA GLU A 193 13.09 4.85 6.00
C GLU A 193 13.06 4.02 4.71
N LEU A 194 13.18 4.68 3.54
CA LEU A 194 12.97 4.09 2.22
C LEU A 194 14.23 4.03 1.36
N GLY A 195 15.41 4.32 1.95
CA GLY A 195 16.69 4.45 1.24
C GLY A 195 17.19 3.20 0.49
N GLU A 196 16.53 2.04 0.62
CA GLU A 196 16.78 0.86 -0.22
C GLU A 196 16.15 0.99 -1.63
N ALA A 197 15.19 1.91 -1.82
CA ALA A 197 14.60 2.21 -3.11
C ALA A 197 15.64 2.85 -4.05
N GLN A 198 15.48 2.67 -5.37
CA GLN A 198 16.36 3.29 -6.37
C GLN A 198 16.20 4.81 -6.42
N LEU A 199 15.06 5.32 -6.00
CA LEU A 199 14.76 6.74 -5.89
C LEU A 199 13.78 6.93 -4.72
N VAL A 200 13.97 7.97 -3.92
CA VAL A 200 13.00 8.39 -2.91
C VAL A 200 12.57 9.82 -3.21
N VAL A 201 11.29 10.09 -3.15
CA VAL A 201 10.70 11.43 -3.33
C VAL A 201 9.66 11.70 -2.26
N GLU A 202 9.44 12.97 -1.94
CA GLU A 202 8.49 13.37 -0.90
C GLU A 202 7.05 12.98 -1.25
N ASP A 203 6.64 13.20 -2.51
CA ASP A 203 5.33 12.84 -3.04
C ASP A 203 5.39 12.65 -4.58
N LEU A 204 4.26 12.26 -5.18
CA LEU A 204 4.17 12.00 -6.62
C LEU A 204 4.21 13.27 -7.50
N THR A 205 4.22 14.48 -6.93
CA THR A 205 4.38 15.72 -7.73
C THR A 205 5.82 15.89 -8.23
N ALA A 206 6.78 15.27 -7.56
CA ALA A 206 8.20 15.31 -7.90
C ALA A 206 8.61 14.28 -8.97
N ILE A 207 7.66 13.48 -9.48
CA ILE A 207 7.89 12.40 -10.43
C ILE A 207 7.21 12.68 -11.77
N ASP A 208 7.90 12.33 -12.86
CA ASP A 208 7.36 12.24 -14.21
C ASP A 208 7.82 10.94 -14.90
N LEU A 209 7.24 10.62 -16.04
CA LEU A 209 7.57 9.40 -16.79
C LEU A 209 9.06 9.33 -17.16
N ARG A 210 9.70 10.46 -17.48
CA ARG A 210 11.11 10.51 -17.84
C ARG A 210 12.00 10.10 -16.67
N THR A 211 11.67 10.56 -15.47
CA THR A 211 12.38 10.19 -14.23
C THR A 211 12.30 8.68 -13.98
N ILE A 212 11.10 8.09 -14.18
CA ILE A 212 10.90 6.64 -14.02
C ILE A 212 11.70 5.85 -15.07
N GLN A 213 11.68 6.29 -16.34
CA GLN A 213 12.41 5.64 -17.43
C GLN A 213 13.93 5.66 -17.22
N ASN A 214 14.47 6.68 -16.55
CA ASN A 214 15.89 6.79 -16.25
C ASN A 214 16.40 5.75 -15.23
N LEU A 215 15.52 4.96 -14.61
CA LEU A 215 15.89 3.85 -13.74
C LEU A 215 16.34 2.59 -14.53
N PHE A 216 16.11 2.56 -15.85
CA PHE A 216 16.43 1.45 -16.75
C PHE A 216 17.57 1.81 -17.72
#